data_7092d5ed73971460ddf171c98181c0c1
#
_entry.id   7092d5ed73971460ddf171c98181c0c1
#
_cell.length_a   1.000
_cell.length_b   1.000
_cell.length_c   1.000
_cell.angle_alpha   90.00
_cell.angle_beta   90.00
_cell.angle_gamma   90.00
#
_symmetry.space_group_name_H-M   'P 1'
#
loop_
_entity.id
_entity.type
_entity.pdbx_description
1 polymer ?
#
loop_
_entity_poly.entity_id
_entity_poly.type
_entity_poly.pdbx_seq_one_letter_code
_entity_poly.pdbx_strand_id
1 'polypeptide(L)'
;MKSEQTKKLCLASIRCAVAVVGSLFSFPVLGSKCAPVQHTVNILCAVVLGPWYGVLVAFCASLIRNLMGLGSLMAFPGSMLGALLCGIAYWKTKNVPLTLVAEVLGTGILGGLCAWPVAILFMGKSAGDVAFYAYIVPFLISTVGGAIISAFLIAALQKTGLIKKEAA
;
A
#
# COMPACT_ATOMS: atom_id res chain seq x y z
N MET A 1 -24.37 13.13 -8.92
CA MET A 1 -22.90 13.32 -8.91
C MET A 1 -22.34 13.59 -7.50
N LYS A 2 -22.80 14.59 -6.74
CA LYS A 2 -22.28 14.88 -5.38
C LYS A 2 -22.39 13.70 -4.42
N SER A 3 -23.49 12.94 -4.40
CA SER A 3 -23.69 11.77 -3.50
C SER A 3 -22.65 10.65 -3.72
N GLU A 4 -22.28 10.34 -4.96
CA GLU A 4 -21.29 9.30 -5.27
C GLU A 4 -19.86 9.70 -4.87
N GLN A 5 -19.51 10.97 -5.07
CA GLN A 5 -18.21 11.49 -4.63
C GLN A 5 -18.10 11.48 -3.11
N THR A 6 -19.18 11.86 -2.40
CA THR A 6 -19.22 11.81 -0.94
C THR A 6 -19.06 10.39 -0.41
N LYS A 7 -19.73 9.40 -1.02
CA LYS A 7 -19.56 7.98 -0.65
C LYS A 7 -18.12 7.50 -0.82
N LYS A 8 -17.49 7.82 -1.96
CA LYS A 8 -16.09 7.47 -2.21
C LYS A 8 -15.15 8.11 -1.20
N LEU A 9 -15.39 9.36 -0.83
CA LEU A 9 -14.59 10.07 0.15
C LEU A 9 -14.74 9.45 1.56
N CYS A 10 -15.96 9.14 1.98
CA CYS A 10 -16.21 8.43 3.25
C CYS A 10 -15.50 7.07 3.29
N LEU A 11 -15.59 6.28 2.21
CA LEU A 11 -14.91 5.00 2.12
C LEU A 11 -13.38 5.15 2.12
N ALA A 12 -12.84 6.18 1.49
CA ALA A 12 -11.41 6.49 1.51
C ALA A 12 -10.95 6.86 2.93
N SER A 13 -11.73 7.68 3.64
CA SER A 13 -11.41 8.07 5.03
C SER A 13 -11.42 6.88 5.98
N ILE A 14 -12.41 5.98 5.87
CA ILE A 14 -12.46 4.77 6.68
C ILE A 14 -11.23 3.89 6.39
N ARG A 15 -10.85 3.70 5.14
CA ARG A 15 -9.68 2.92 4.76
C ARG A 15 -8.37 3.55 5.24
N CYS A 16 -8.29 4.89 5.19
CA CYS A 16 -7.16 5.61 5.76
C CYS A 16 -7.05 5.32 7.28
N ALA A 17 -8.14 5.39 8.02
CA ALA A 17 -8.18 5.07 9.44
C ALA A 17 -7.76 3.61 9.71
N VAL A 18 -8.25 2.66 8.92
CA VAL A 18 -7.84 1.24 9.01
C VAL A 18 -6.35 1.07 8.77
N ALA A 19 -5.77 1.77 7.79
CA ALA A 19 -4.33 1.71 7.50
C ALA A 19 -3.49 2.28 8.67
N VAL A 20 -3.96 3.38 9.28
CA VAL A 20 -3.29 4.00 10.44
C VAL A 20 -3.37 3.07 11.67
N VAL A 21 -4.56 2.61 12.04
CA VAL A 21 -4.74 1.69 13.18
C VAL A 21 -4.03 0.36 12.93
N GLY A 22 -4.12 -0.18 11.71
CA GLY A 22 -3.44 -1.42 11.33
C GLY A 22 -1.91 -1.33 11.38
N SER A 23 -1.35 -0.12 11.38
CA SER A 23 0.09 0.07 11.56
C SER A 23 0.60 -0.27 12.97
N LEU A 24 -0.28 -0.39 13.95
CA LEU A 24 0.07 -0.91 15.28
C LEU A 24 0.54 -2.38 15.21
N PHE A 25 0.12 -3.12 14.19
CA PHE A 25 0.57 -4.48 13.90
C PHE A 25 1.80 -4.51 12.98
N SER A 26 2.57 -3.42 12.91
CA SER A 26 3.83 -3.37 12.17
C SER A 26 4.96 -3.98 13.00
N PHE A 27 5.89 -4.63 12.31
CA PHE A 27 7.07 -5.24 12.94
C PHE A 27 8.35 -4.84 12.19
N PRO A 28 9.48 -4.75 12.91
CA PRO A 28 10.75 -4.36 12.29
C PRO A 28 11.36 -5.53 11.51
N VAL A 29 11.84 -5.27 10.28
CA VAL A 29 12.59 -6.22 9.46
C VAL A 29 13.75 -5.46 8.82
N LEU A 30 14.99 -5.87 9.07
CA LEU A 30 16.21 -5.34 8.45
C LEU A 30 16.27 -3.79 8.45
N GLY A 31 15.90 -3.17 9.58
CA GLY A 31 15.95 -1.71 9.75
C GLY A 31 14.80 -0.95 9.10
N SER A 32 13.80 -1.63 8.56
CA SER A 32 12.55 -1.04 8.06
C SER A 32 11.34 -1.57 8.84
N LYS A 33 10.23 -0.82 8.82
CA LYS A 33 8.96 -1.25 9.42
C LYS A 33 8.08 -1.92 8.36
N CYS A 34 7.77 -3.20 8.56
CA CYS A 34 6.83 -3.96 7.75
C CYS A 34 5.40 -3.74 8.26
N ALA A 35 4.51 -3.30 7.39
CA ALA A 35 3.11 -3.01 7.72
C ALA A 35 2.16 -3.65 6.68
N PRO A 36 1.90 -4.97 6.75
CA PRO A 36 1.08 -5.67 5.76
C PRO A 36 -0.32 -5.09 5.58
N VAL A 37 -0.92 -4.55 6.65
CA VAL A 37 -2.24 -3.93 6.60
C VAL A 37 -2.29 -2.72 5.66
N GLN A 38 -1.20 -1.94 5.56
CA GLN A 38 -1.11 -0.82 4.62
C GLN A 38 -1.28 -1.30 3.17
N HIS A 39 -0.63 -2.39 2.80
CA HIS A 39 -0.68 -2.95 1.43
C HIS A 39 -2.03 -3.62 1.15
N THR A 40 -2.63 -4.23 2.17
CA THR A 40 -4.03 -4.70 2.10
C THR A 40 -4.98 -3.55 1.79
N VAL A 41 -4.83 -2.42 2.46
CA VAL A 41 -5.65 -1.24 2.20
C VAL A 41 -5.41 -0.67 0.80
N ASN A 42 -4.17 -0.61 0.32
CA ASN A 42 -3.86 -0.18 -1.04
C ASN A 42 -4.61 -1.03 -2.09
N ILE A 43 -4.55 -2.36 -1.97
CA ILE A 43 -5.21 -3.29 -2.89
C ILE A 43 -6.74 -3.14 -2.81
N LEU A 44 -7.31 -3.02 -1.62
CA LEU A 44 -8.75 -2.78 -1.46
C LEU A 44 -9.19 -1.43 -2.05
N CYS A 45 -8.36 -0.39 -1.93
CA CYS A 45 -8.62 0.90 -2.58
C CYS A 45 -8.57 0.77 -4.09
N ALA A 46 -7.59 0.02 -4.63
CA ALA A 46 -7.49 -0.24 -6.07
C ALA A 46 -8.78 -0.87 -6.63
N VAL A 47 -9.29 -1.89 -5.94
CA VAL A 47 -10.49 -2.65 -6.38
C VAL A 47 -11.77 -1.83 -6.28
N VAL A 48 -11.92 -0.98 -5.26
CA VAL A 48 -13.21 -0.33 -4.96
C VAL A 48 -13.24 1.15 -5.33
N LEU A 49 -12.13 1.86 -5.18
CA LEU A 49 -12.07 3.32 -5.33
C LEU A 49 -11.28 3.77 -6.56
N GLY A 50 -10.39 2.90 -7.06
CA GLY A 50 -9.50 3.22 -8.18
C GLY A 50 -8.19 3.90 -7.76
N PRO A 51 -7.29 4.18 -8.76
CA PRO A 51 -5.91 4.58 -8.51
C PRO A 51 -5.76 5.88 -7.72
N TRP A 52 -6.50 6.92 -8.08
CA TRP A 52 -6.33 8.25 -7.49
C TRP A 52 -6.69 8.31 -6.01
N TYR A 53 -7.83 7.70 -5.64
CA TYR A 53 -8.20 7.57 -4.22
C TYR A 53 -7.24 6.64 -3.47
N GLY A 54 -6.73 5.59 -4.12
CA GLY A 54 -5.72 4.71 -3.54
C GLY A 54 -4.44 5.47 -3.17
N VAL A 55 -3.90 6.28 -4.08
CA VAL A 55 -2.72 7.11 -3.83
C VAL A 55 -2.98 8.14 -2.73
N LEU A 56 -4.16 8.79 -2.75
CA LEU A 56 -4.53 9.76 -1.71
C LEU A 56 -4.60 9.10 -0.32
N VAL A 57 -5.22 7.94 -0.21
CA VAL A 57 -5.29 7.16 1.04
C VAL A 57 -3.89 6.74 1.48
N ALA A 58 -3.04 6.25 0.57
CA ALA A 58 -1.67 5.86 0.88
C ALA A 58 -0.83 7.04 1.39
N PHE A 59 -0.97 8.21 0.77
CA PHE A 59 -0.31 9.43 1.22
C PHE A 59 -0.78 9.87 2.60
N CYS A 60 -2.10 10.03 2.80
CA CYS A 60 -2.67 10.48 4.08
C CYS A 60 -2.34 9.51 5.21
N ALA A 61 -2.45 8.20 4.98
CA ALA A 61 -2.10 7.19 5.98
C ALA A 61 -0.61 7.24 6.33
N SER A 62 0.28 7.37 5.34
CA SER A 62 1.72 7.52 5.59
C SER A 62 2.04 8.80 6.36
N LEU A 63 1.37 9.91 6.03
CA LEU A 63 1.54 11.18 6.73
C LEU A 63 1.12 11.07 8.20
N ILE A 64 -0.10 10.60 8.47
CA ILE A 64 -0.62 10.47 9.83
C ILE A 64 0.27 9.51 10.65
N ARG A 65 0.65 8.36 10.09
CA ARG A 65 1.55 7.40 10.75
C ARG A 65 2.91 7.99 11.10
N ASN A 66 3.47 8.81 10.21
CA ASN A 66 4.74 9.49 10.50
C ASN A 66 4.59 10.53 11.61
N LEU A 67 3.53 11.34 11.59
CA LEU A 67 3.24 12.31 12.64
C LEU A 67 3.01 11.66 14.01
N MET A 68 2.44 10.45 14.03
CA MET A 68 2.24 9.66 15.24
C MET A 68 3.46 8.82 15.65
N GLY A 69 4.58 8.87 14.94
CA GLY A 69 5.78 8.05 15.22
C GLY A 69 5.63 6.55 14.89
N LEU A 70 4.52 6.16 14.27
CA LEU A 70 4.23 4.77 13.91
C LEU A 70 4.82 4.36 12.55
N GLY A 71 5.20 5.34 11.73
CA GLY A 71 5.73 5.15 10.37
C GLY A 71 7.21 5.47 10.23
N SER A 72 7.65 5.51 8.98
CA SER A 72 8.93 6.08 8.55
C SER A 72 8.75 6.84 7.25
N LEU A 73 9.64 7.79 6.94
CA LEU A 73 9.58 8.56 5.69
C LEU A 73 9.69 7.67 4.45
N MET A 74 10.33 6.51 4.56
CA MET A 74 10.42 5.52 3.48
C MET A 74 9.05 4.94 3.08
N ALA A 75 8.03 5.05 3.94
CA ALA A 75 6.68 4.60 3.63
C ALA A 75 6.00 5.41 2.51
N PHE A 76 6.38 6.68 2.32
CA PHE A 76 5.77 7.53 1.29
C PHE A 76 5.99 6.97 -0.12
N PRO A 77 7.25 6.83 -0.61
CA PRO A 77 7.44 6.31 -1.96
C PRO A 77 6.91 4.88 -2.09
N GLY A 78 7.11 4.03 -1.09
CA GLY A 78 6.67 2.64 -1.13
C GLY A 78 5.17 2.52 -1.32
N SER A 79 4.38 3.04 -0.38
CA SER A 79 2.93 2.88 -0.40
C SER A 79 2.25 3.60 -1.57
N MET A 80 2.78 4.78 -1.97
CA MET A 80 2.18 5.54 -3.08
C MET A 80 2.42 4.87 -4.44
N LEU A 81 3.63 4.37 -4.70
CA LEU A 81 3.94 3.65 -5.94
C LEU A 81 3.16 2.34 -6.04
N GLY A 82 3.06 1.59 -4.94
CA GLY A 82 2.23 0.40 -4.87
C GLY A 82 0.77 0.70 -5.15
N ALA A 83 0.17 1.66 -4.42
CA ALA A 83 -1.22 2.06 -4.61
C ALA A 83 -1.52 2.54 -6.04
N LEU A 84 -0.58 3.26 -6.66
CA LEU A 84 -0.70 3.72 -8.05
C LEU A 84 -0.71 2.55 -9.02
N LEU A 85 0.30 1.67 -8.93
CA LEU A 85 0.45 0.57 -9.87
C LEU A 85 -0.67 -0.47 -9.74
N CYS A 86 -1.02 -0.88 -8.51
CA CYS A 86 -2.14 -1.80 -8.31
C CYS A 86 -3.47 -1.15 -8.72
N GLY A 87 -3.64 0.15 -8.48
CA GLY A 87 -4.81 0.89 -8.91
C GLY A 87 -4.96 0.95 -10.44
N ILE A 88 -3.87 1.24 -11.16
CA ILE A 88 -3.86 1.25 -12.63
C ILE A 88 -4.07 -0.17 -13.18
N ALA A 89 -3.42 -1.17 -12.59
CA ALA A 89 -3.57 -2.56 -13.00
C ALA A 89 -5.04 -3.01 -12.92
N TYR A 90 -5.68 -2.77 -11.78
CA TYR A 90 -7.10 -3.11 -11.62
C TYR A 90 -8.01 -2.28 -12.52
N TRP A 91 -7.75 -0.98 -12.64
CA TRP A 91 -8.57 -0.10 -13.48
C TRP A 91 -8.59 -0.56 -14.95
N LYS A 92 -7.43 -1.00 -15.48
CA LYS A 92 -7.31 -1.44 -16.87
C LYS A 92 -7.78 -2.87 -17.11
N THR A 93 -7.50 -3.79 -16.19
CA THR A 93 -7.65 -5.23 -16.43
C THR A 93 -8.77 -5.89 -15.64
N LYS A 94 -9.21 -5.25 -14.56
CA LYS A 94 -10.17 -5.82 -13.60
C LYS A 94 -9.74 -7.17 -13.02
N ASN A 95 -8.47 -7.51 -13.17
CA ASN A 95 -7.89 -8.78 -12.75
C ASN A 95 -7.25 -8.64 -11.37
N VAL A 96 -7.81 -9.35 -10.36
CA VAL A 96 -7.32 -9.30 -8.98
C VAL A 96 -5.90 -9.86 -8.86
N PRO A 97 -5.55 -11.06 -9.39
CA PRO A 97 -4.18 -11.56 -9.37
C PRO A 97 -3.15 -10.58 -9.91
N LEU A 98 -3.43 -9.93 -11.04
CA LEU A 98 -2.53 -8.92 -11.61
C LEU A 98 -2.39 -7.69 -10.72
N THR A 99 -3.47 -7.30 -10.04
CA THR A 99 -3.47 -6.20 -9.07
C THR A 99 -2.57 -6.51 -7.87
N LEU A 100 -2.62 -7.74 -7.36
CA LEU A 100 -1.74 -8.20 -6.27
C LEU A 100 -0.26 -8.15 -6.69
N VAL A 101 0.05 -8.67 -7.87
CA VAL A 101 1.41 -8.63 -8.42
C VAL A 101 1.88 -7.18 -8.62
N ALA A 102 1.02 -6.30 -9.13
CA ALA A 102 1.35 -4.89 -9.34
C ALA A 102 1.66 -4.16 -8.01
N GLU A 103 0.94 -4.47 -6.90
CA GLU A 103 1.28 -3.96 -5.58
C GLU A 103 2.64 -4.46 -5.12
N VAL A 104 2.91 -5.77 -5.27
CA VAL A 104 4.19 -6.38 -4.86
C VAL A 104 5.36 -5.76 -5.62
N LEU A 105 5.24 -5.58 -6.93
CA LEU A 105 6.28 -4.95 -7.75
C LEU A 105 6.41 -3.45 -7.43
N GLY A 106 5.28 -2.76 -7.31
CA GLY A 106 5.24 -1.31 -7.04
C GLY A 106 5.84 -0.94 -5.70
N THR A 107 5.41 -1.58 -4.64
CA THR A 107 5.94 -1.32 -3.30
C THR A 107 7.25 -2.04 -3.05
N GLY A 108 7.32 -3.34 -3.36
CA GLY A 108 8.48 -4.17 -3.00
C GLY A 108 9.74 -3.77 -3.76
N ILE A 109 9.64 -3.59 -5.08
CA ILE A 109 10.80 -3.28 -5.92
C ILE A 109 10.95 -1.77 -6.08
N LEU A 110 10.00 -1.09 -6.73
CA LEU A 110 10.13 0.34 -7.01
C LEU A 110 10.14 1.17 -5.73
N GLY A 111 9.23 0.88 -4.80
CA GLY A 111 9.20 1.53 -3.50
C GLY A 111 10.44 1.28 -2.67
N GLY A 112 10.96 0.04 -2.68
CA GLY A 112 12.21 -0.31 -2.01
C GLY A 112 13.43 0.44 -2.56
N LEU A 113 13.51 0.58 -3.90
CA LEU A 113 14.57 1.37 -4.54
C LEU A 113 14.43 2.86 -4.21
N CYS A 114 13.21 3.42 -4.27
CA CYS A 114 12.95 4.82 -3.94
C CYS A 114 13.11 5.12 -2.44
N ALA A 115 13.07 4.14 -1.58
CA ALA A 115 13.31 4.30 -0.15
C ALA A 115 14.78 4.63 0.17
N TRP A 116 15.73 4.16 -0.66
CA TRP A 116 17.16 4.43 -0.47
C TRP A 116 17.50 5.93 -0.49
N PRO A 117 17.18 6.72 -1.54
CA PRO A 117 17.44 8.14 -1.52
C PRO A 117 16.73 8.88 -0.38
N VAL A 118 15.52 8.44 0.00
CA VAL A 118 14.80 9.02 1.14
C VAL A 118 15.56 8.77 2.45
N ALA A 119 16.11 7.57 2.64
CA ALA A 119 16.89 7.24 3.83
C ALA A 119 18.16 8.10 3.95
N ILE A 120 18.83 8.35 2.84
CA ILE A 120 20.06 9.16 2.81
C ILE A 120 19.76 10.66 3.01
N LEU A 121 18.81 11.20 2.24
CA LEU A 121 18.54 12.63 2.22
C LEU A 121 17.79 13.13 3.45
N PHE A 122 16.91 12.30 4.02
CA PHE A 122 15.99 12.73 5.09
C PHE A 122 16.15 11.99 6.42
N MET A 123 16.84 10.85 6.44
CA MET A 123 17.02 10.06 7.66
C MET A 123 18.48 9.97 8.13
N GLY A 124 19.38 10.73 7.50
CA GLY A 124 20.79 10.81 7.91
C GLY A 124 21.59 9.53 7.73
N LYS A 125 21.17 8.62 6.86
CA LYS A 125 21.94 7.42 6.53
C LYS A 125 23.07 7.74 5.57
N SER A 126 24.25 7.15 5.77
CA SER A 126 25.36 7.29 4.84
C SER A 126 25.19 6.40 3.61
N ALA A 127 25.45 6.94 2.43
CA ALA A 127 25.32 6.19 1.18
C ALA A 127 26.28 4.97 1.10
N GLY A 128 27.40 5.02 1.83
CA GLY A 128 28.34 3.90 1.92
C GLY A 128 27.93 2.77 2.87
N ASP A 129 27.03 3.07 3.83
CA ASP A 129 26.64 2.10 4.86
C ASP A 129 25.41 1.27 4.47
N VAL A 130 24.64 1.74 3.48
CA VAL A 130 23.37 1.10 3.08
C VAL A 130 23.36 0.86 1.58
N ALA A 131 23.34 -0.42 1.18
CA ALA A 131 23.22 -0.78 -0.22
C ALA A 131 21.91 -0.22 -0.83
N PHE A 132 21.95 0.23 -2.09
CA PHE A 132 20.80 0.84 -2.76
C PHE A 132 19.56 -0.08 -2.85
N TYR A 133 19.75 -1.38 -2.74
CA TYR A 133 18.69 -2.40 -2.75
C TYR A 133 18.30 -2.91 -1.35
N ALA A 134 18.88 -2.37 -0.28
CA ALA A 134 18.71 -2.89 1.09
C ALA A 134 17.25 -2.91 1.55
N TYR A 135 16.43 -1.98 1.06
CA TYR A 135 15.02 -1.86 1.43
C TYR A 135 14.08 -2.73 0.59
N ILE A 136 14.56 -3.37 -0.48
CA ILE A 136 13.73 -4.25 -1.33
C ILE A 136 13.21 -5.44 -0.51
N VAL A 137 14.09 -6.12 0.24
CA VAL A 137 13.71 -7.33 0.99
C VAL A 137 12.63 -7.04 2.04
N PRO A 138 12.78 -6.06 2.97
CA PRO A 138 11.74 -5.78 3.95
C PRO A 138 10.44 -5.28 3.30
N PHE A 139 10.52 -4.54 2.20
CA PHE A 139 9.34 -4.09 1.47
C PHE A 139 8.61 -5.25 0.78
N LEU A 140 9.36 -6.19 0.19
CA LEU A 140 8.77 -7.41 -0.38
C LEU A 140 8.07 -8.26 0.68
N ILE A 141 8.69 -8.48 1.84
CA ILE A 141 8.07 -9.23 2.95
C ILE A 141 6.76 -8.56 3.35
N SER A 142 6.77 -7.24 3.52
CA SER A 142 5.60 -6.46 3.92
C SER A 142 4.47 -6.56 2.90
N THR A 143 4.77 -6.35 1.63
CA THR A 143 3.76 -6.29 0.56
C THR A 143 3.25 -7.68 0.16
N VAL A 144 4.09 -8.72 0.18
CA VAL A 144 3.66 -10.10 -0.04
C VAL A 144 2.68 -10.54 1.06
N GLY A 145 3.00 -10.25 2.33
CA GLY A 145 2.08 -10.49 3.45
C GLY A 145 0.73 -9.78 3.25
N GLY A 146 0.75 -8.51 2.87
CA GLY A 146 -0.45 -7.74 2.56
C GLY A 146 -1.22 -8.28 1.35
N ALA A 147 -0.53 -8.73 0.30
CA ALA A 147 -1.14 -9.33 -0.88
C ALA A 147 -1.86 -10.66 -0.54
N ILE A 148 -1.27 -11.51 0.28
CA ILE A 148 -1.89 -12.76 0.75
C ILE A 148 -3.16 -12.45 1.54
N ILE A 149 -3.09 -11.54 2.51
CA ILE A 149 -4.27 -11.12 3.29
C ILE A 149 -5.36 -10.58 2.36
N SER A 150 -4.99 -9.75 1.39
CA SER A 150 -5.92 -9.17 0.42
C SER A 150 -6.58 -10.22 -0.46
N ALA A 151 -5.84 -11.24 -0.90
CA ALA A 151 -6.39 -12.32 -1.72
C ALA A 151 -7.53 -13.04 -0.99
N PHE A 152 -7.32 -13.40 0.29
CA PHE A 152 -8.36 -14.03 1.10
C PHE A 152 -9.53 -13.09 1.35
N LEU A 153 -9.27 -11.83 1.67
CA LEU A 153 -10.31 -10.85 1.97
C LEU A 153 -11.18 -10.54 0.74
N ILE A 154 -10.56 -10.34 -0.42
CA ILE A 154 -11.29 -10.09 -1.68
C ILE A 154 -12.11 -11.34 -2.07
N ALA A 155 -11.55 -12.54 -1.94
CA ALA A 155 -12.29 -13.78 -2.20
C ALA A 155 -13.51 -13.92 -1.28
N ALA A 156 -13.39 -13.56 -0.01
CA ALA A 156 -14.51 -13.52 0.92
C ALA A 156 -15.57 -12.49 0.53
N LEU A 157 -15.13 -11.25 0.19
CA LEU A 157 -16.04 -10.18 -0.23
C LEU A 157 -16.76 -10.48 -1.56
N GLN A 158 -16.11 -11.22 -2.46
CA GLN A 158 -16.74 -11.69 -3.70
C GLN A 158 -17.79 -12.79 -3.43
N LYS A 159 -17.57 -13.66 -2.44
CA LYS A 159 -18.58 -14.68 -2.05
C LYS A 159 -19.82 -14.05 -1.41
N THR A 160 -19.67 -12.94 -0.69
CA THR A 160 -20.80 -12.21 -0.08
C THR A 160 -21.53 -11.29 -1.06
N GLY A 161 -21.05 -11.17 -2.31
CA GLY A 161 -21.65 -10.28 -3.32
C GLY A 161 -21.36 -8.79 -3.12
N LEU A 162 -20.54 -8.42 -2.12
CA LEU A 162 -20.15 -7.02 -1.87
C LEU A 162 -19.19 -6.46 -2.94
N ILE A 163 -18.42 -7.33 -3.58
CA ILE A 163 -17.58 -7.01 -4.74
C ILE A 163 -17.99 -7.95 -5.87
N LYS A 164 -18.29 -7.39 -7.04
CA LYS A 164 -18.62 -8.21 -8.21
C LYS A 164 -17.44 -9.12 -8.57
N LYS A 165 -17.74 -10.39 -8.78
CA LYS A 165 -16.78 -11.33 -9.37
C LYS A 165 -16.71 -10.97 -10.86
N GLU A 166 -15.68 -10.20 -11.25
CA GLU A 166 -15.45 -9.94 -12.66
C GLU A 166 -14.84 -11.19 -13.29
N ALA A 167 -15.36 -11.59 -14.45
CA ALA A 167 -14.88 -12.75 -15.20
C ALA A 167 -13.42 -12.51 -15.61
N ALA A 168 -12.60 -13.55 -15.41
CA ALA A 168 -11.24 -13.60 -15.90
C ALA A 168 -11.22 -13.61 -17.43
#